data_20ebbd4484db87c37a38a694ddcd3604
#
_entry.id   20ebbd4484db87c37a38a694ddcd3604
#
_cell.length_a   1.000
_cell.length_b   1.000
_cell.length_c   1.000
_cell.angle_alpha   90.00
_cell.angle_beta   90.00
_cell.angle_gamma   90.00
#
_symmetry.space_group_name_H-M   'P 1'
#
loop_
_entity.id
_entity.type
_entity.pdbx_description
1 polymer ?
#
loop_
_entity_poly.entity_id
_entity_poly.type
_entity_poly.pdbx_seq_one_letter_code
_entity_poly.pdbx_strand_id
1 'polypeptide(L)'
;RPGGYLALADWNSRDLKAYPPSFIERLVLKQLLEQWVHPNFISINEFGNILKTNKNSAGRVISENWNSYTNPSWYDSIIEGIRRPFAILSLGPSALIKSIREIPTILLMNWAFRKGLMEFGVYKCRG
;
A
#
# COMPACT_ATOMS: atom_id res chain seq x y z
N ARG A 1 -14.50 -22.06 6.81
CA ARG A 1 -15.15 -23.29 6.28
C ARG A 1 -14.20 -24.00 5.35
N PRO A 2 -14.02 -25.32 5.44
CA PRO A 2 -13.28 -26.10 4.45
C PRO A 2 -13.83 -25.84 3.04
N GLY A 3 -12.93 -25.60 2.06
CA GLY A 3 -13.32 -25.28 0.68
C GLY A 3 -13.73 -23.84 0.41
N GLY A 4 -13.66 -22.95 1.40
CA GLY A 4 -13.93 -21.52 1.24
C GLY A 4 -12.80 -20.78 0.50
N TYR A 5 -13.11 -19.58 0.03
CA TYR A 5 -12.13 -18.67 -0.57
C TYR A 5 -11.81 -17.53 0.39
N LEU A 6 -10.54 -17.13 0.42
CA LEU A 6 -10.06 -15.95 1.10
C LEU A 6 -9.43 -15.03 0.06
N ALA A 7 -9.84 -13.77 0.03
CA ALA A 7 -9.20 -12.72 -0.74
C ALA A 7 -8.65 -11.67 0.22
N LEU A 8 -7.40 -11.29 0.04
CA LEU A 8 -6.71 -10.27 0.81
C LEU A 8 -6.10 -9.26 -0.14
N ALA A 9 -6.02 -8.01 0.30
CA ALA A 9 -5.29 -6.96 -0.38
C ALA A 9 -4.47 -6.20 0.66
N ASP A 10 -3.22 -5.92 0.35
CA ASP A 10 -2.33 -5.23 1.29
C ASP A 10 -1.27 -4.42 0.55
N TRP A 11 -0.68 -3.48 1.27
CA TRP A 11 0.46 -2.71 0.80
C TRP A 11 1.75 -3.48 1.09
N ASN A 12 2.50 -3.71 0.03
CA ASN A 12 3.75 -4.43 0.08
C ASN A 12 4.89 -3.54 -0.40
N SER A 13 6.12 -3.89 -0.08
CA SER A 13 7.28 -3.34 -0.76
C SER A 13 7.68 -4.26 -1.91
N ARG A 14 8.43 -3.75 -2.88
CA ARG A 14 9.15 -4.61 -3.80
C ARG A 14 10.11 -5.50 -3.01
N ASP A 15 10.62 -6.56 -3.62
CA ASP A 15 11.64 -7.40 -2.98
C ASP A 15 12.94 -6.60 -2.78
N LEU A 16 13.12 -6.08 -1.56
CA LEU A 16 14.26 -5.24 -1.19
C LEU A 16 15.56 -6.03 -1.06
N LYS A 17 15.49 -7.36 -1.01
CA LYS A 17 16.68 -8.25 -1.00
C LYS A 17 17.21 -8.41 -2.43
N ALA A 18 16.32 -8.64 -3.40
CA ALA A 18 16.68 -8.74 -4.80
C ALA A 18 17.01 -7.38 -5.43
N TYR A 19 16.29 -6.34 -5.04
CA TYR A 19 16.44 -4.97 -5.54
C TYR A 19 16.61 -3.99 -4.38
N PRO A 20 17.85 -3.82 -3.85
CA PRO A 20 18.11 -2.96 -2.71
C PRO A 20 17.64 -1.52 -2.94
N PRO A 21 17.05 -0.86 -1.93
CA PRO A 21 16.58 0.50 -2.07
C PRO A 21 17.75 1.49 -2.13
N SER A 22 17.62 2.52 -2.96
CA SER A 22 18.53 3.67 -2.95
C SER A 22 18.42 4.45 -1.64
N PHE A 23 19.34 5.38 -1.41
CA PHE A 23 19.32 6.24 -0.22
C PHE A 23 17.99 7.01 -0.08
N ILE A 24 17.51 7.58 -1.19
CA ILE A 24 16.23 8.32 -1.21
C ILE A 24 15.06 7.38 -0.92
N GLU A 25 15.04 6.21 -1.54
CA GLU A 25 13.99 5.21 -1.31
C GLU A 25 13.95 4.73 0.14
N ARG A 26 15.10 4.59 0.80
CA ARG A 26 15.16 4.27 2.25
C ARG A 26 14.54 5.35 3.10
N LEU A 27 14.82 6.62 2.80
CA LEU A 27 14.22 7.75 3.50
C LEU A 27 12.70 7.78 3.32
N VAL A 28 12.22 7.55 2.10
CA VAL A 28 10.78 7.49 1.82
C VAL A 28 10.12 6.34 2.56
N LEU A 29 10.68 5.13 2.53
CA LEU A 29 10.15 3.97 3.26
C LEU A 29 10.10 4.24 4.77
N LYS A 30 11.17 4.83 5.33
CA LYS A 30 11.21 5.19 6.75
C LYS A 30 10.10 6.18 7.09
N GLN A 31 9.94 7.23 6.30
CA GLN A 31 8.89 8.24 6.50
C GLN A 31 7.49 7.63 6.42
N LEU A 32 7.23 6.73 5.47
CA LEU A 32 5.94 6.05 5.33
C LEU A 32 5.64 5.14 6.53
N LEU A 33 6.64 4.37 7.00
CA LEU A 33 6.49 3.52 8.18
C LEU A 33 6.21 4.33 9.44
N GLU A 34 6.92 5.43 9.65
CA GLU A 34 6.74 6.29 10.84
C GLU A 34 5.39 7.01 10.82
N GLN A 35 4.99 7.55 9.67
CA GLN A 35 3.76 8.34 9.53
C GLN A 35 2.50 7.50 9.72
N TRP A 36 2.50 6.26 9.25
CA TRP A 36 1.33 5.38 9.26
C TRP A 36 1.39 4.33 10.35
N VAL A 37 2.42 4.38 11.20
CA VAL A 37 2.65 3.39 12.29
C VAL A 37 2.52 1.96 11.74
N HIS A 38 3.01 1.74 10.54
CA HIS A 38 2.89 0.47 9.85
C HIS A 38 4.05 -0.46 10.26
N PRO A 39 3.79 -1.76 10.45
CA PRO A 39 4.87 -2.73 10.58
C PRO A 39 5.70 -2.75 9.28
N ASN A 40 6.90 -3.32 9.33
CA ASN A 40 7.77 -3.42 8.17
C ASN A 40 7.02 -3.99 6.95
N PHE A 41 7.21 -3.35 5.80
CA PHE A 41 6.67 -3.86 4.55
C PHE A 41 7.43 -5.11 4.12
N ILE A 42 6.69 -6.11 3.66
CA ILE A 42 7.24 -7.34 3.07
C ILE A 42 6.85 -7.41 1.60
N SER A 43 7.61 -8.19 0.81
CA SER A 43 7.30 -8.36 -0.60
C SER A 43 6.05 -9.23 -0.83
N ILE A 44 5.43 -9.09 -2.01
CA ILE A 44 4.28 -9.92 -2.42
C ILE A 44 4.64 -11.41 -2.38
N ASN A 45 5.85 -11.76 -2.82
CA ASN A 45 6.31 -13.16 -2.82
C ASN A 45 6.48 -13.69 -1.39
N GLU A 46 7.06 -12.91 -0.50
CA GLU A 46 7.26 -13.29 0.91
C GLU A 46 5.91 -13.49 1.62
N PHE A 47 4.98 -12.56 1.44
CA PHE A 47 3.64 -12.70 2.00
C PHE A 47 2.88 -13.89 1.41
N GLY A 48 2.96 -14.11 0.09
CA GLY A 48 2.40 -15.28 -0.56
C GLY A 48 2.96 -16.60 -0.01
N ASN A 49 4.25 -16.64 0.31
CA ASN A 49 4.87 -17.82 0.93
C ASN A 49 4.38 -18.04 2.37
N ILE A 50 4.21 -16.98 3.15
CA ILE A 50 3.62 -17.08 4.50
C ILE A 50 2.20 -17.67 4.42
N LEU A 51 1.40 -17.22 3.45
CA LEU A 51 0.06 -17.78 3.23
C LEU A 51 0.09 -19.27 2.85
N LYS A 52 1.05 -19.68 2.01
CA LYS A 52 1.21 -21.09 1.60
C LYS A 52 1.63 -22.01 2.74
N THR A 53 2.47 -21.51 3.66
CA THR A 53 2.97 -22.30 4.81
C THR A 53 1.97 -22.42 5.93
N ASN A 54 0.91 -21.62 5.92
CA ASN A 54 -0.15 -21.72 6.91
C ASN A 54 -0.94 -23.01 6.71
N LYS A 55 -0.95 -23.87 7.74
CA LYS A 55 -1.60 -25.19 7.72
C LYS A 55 -3.10 -25.15 7.38
N ASN A 56 -3.75 -24.01 7.55
CA ASN A 56 -5.17 -23.80 7.24
C ASN A 56 -5.44 -23.41 5.78
N SER A 57 -4.42 -23.11 5.00
CA SER A 57 -4.53 -22.85 3.56
C SER A 57 -4.05 -24.07 2.79
N ALA A 58 -4.86 -25.11 2.78
CA ALA A 58 -4.58 -26.38 2.06
C ALA A 58 -4.64 -26.21 0.54
N GLY A 59 -4.76 -25.01 0.02
CA GLY A 59 -5.02 -24.74 -1.36
C GLY A 59 -4.01 -23.87 -2.06
N ARG A 60 -4.30 -23.62 -3.34
CA ARG A 60 -3.49 -22.79 -4.22
C ARG A 60 -3.56 -21.32 -3.79
N VAL A 61 -2.42 -20.72 -3.49
CA VAL A 61 -2.29 -19.28 -3.25
C VAL A 61 -1.86 -18.62 -4.57
N ILE A 62 -2.67 -17.67 -5.02
CA ILE A 62 -2.36 -16.80 -6.16
C ILE A 62 -2.08 -15.41 -5.59
N SER A 63 -0.95 -14.82 -5.94
CA SER A 63 -0.58 -13.45 -5.57
C SER A 63 -0.31 -12.65 -6.82
N GLU A 64 -0.85 -11.43 -6.87
CA GLU A 64 -0.77 -10.53 -8.02
C GLU A 64 -0.38 -9.12 -7.56
N ASN A 65 0.36 -8.42 -8.41
CA ASN A 65 0.65 -7.00 -8.25
C ASN A 65 -0.38 -6.17 -9.04
N TRP A 66 -1.17 -5.36 -8.32
CA TRP A 66 -2.24 -4.55 -8.90
C TRP A 66 -1.88 -3.07 -9.05
N ASN A 67 -0.60 -2.71 -9.03
CA ASN A 67 -0.17 -1.32 -9.20
C ASN A 67 -0.74 -0.65 -10.45
N SER A 68 -0.79 -1.37 -11.57
CA SER A 68 -1.37 -0.85 -12.83
C SER A 68 -2.83 -0.43 -12.70
N TYR A 69 -3.58 -1.07 -11.83
CA TYR A 69 -5.00 -0.77 -11.57
C TYR A 69 -5.18 0.29 -10.48
N THR A 70 -4.30 0.34 -9.49
CA THR A 70 -4.44 1.21 -8.31
C THR A 70 -3.69 2.54 -8.44
N ASN A 71 -2.61 2.59 -9.21
CA ASN A 71 -1.83 3.82 -9.38
C ASN A 71 -2.64 5.03 -9.87
N PRO A 72 -3.60 4.91 -10.80
CA PRO A 72 -4.44 6.04 -11.19
C PRO A 72 -5.25 6.61 -10.03
N SER A 73 -5.70 5.77 -9.10
CA SER A 73 -6.50 6.21 -7.95
C SER A 73 -5.75 7.16 -7.01
N TRP A 74 -4.43 6.99 -6.86
CA TRP A 74 -3.61 7.93 -6.09
C TRP A 74 -3.58 9.31 -6.70
N TYR A 75 -3.40 9.38 -8.01
CA TYR A 75 -3.40 10.64 -8.74
C TYR A 75 -4.78 11.30 -8.68
N ASP A 76 -5.84 10.56 -8.94
CA ASP A 76 -7.22 11.05 -8.90
C ASP A 76 -7.58 11.57 -7.50
N SER A 77 -7.14 10.89 -6.44
CA SER A 77 -7.35 11.34 -5.05
C SER A 77 -6.66 12.68 -4.77
N ILE A 78 -5.45 12.88 -5.28
CA ILE A 78 -4.73 14.16 -5.13
C ILE A 78 -5.44 15.27 -5.90
N ILE A 79 -5.81 15.02 -7.15
CA ILE A 79 -6.51 16.00 -7.99
C ILE A 79 -7.86 16.37 -7.40
N GLU A 80 -8.62 15.39 -6.90
CA GLU A 80 -9.93 15.64 -6.29
C GLU A 80 -9.79 16.46 -5.00
N GLY A 81 -8.78 16.20 -4.20
CA GLY A 81 -8.45 17.01 -3.02
C GLY A 81 -8.12 18.47 -3.37
N ILE A 82 -7.42 18.71 -4.48
CA ILE A 82 -7.12 20.05 -4.97
C ILE A 82 -8.36 20.75 -5.53
N ARG A 83 -9.23 20.01 -6.22
CA ARG A 83 -10.46 20.56 -6.81
C ARG A 83 -11.52 20.92 -5.80
N ARG A 84 -11.52 20.28 -4.63
CA ARG A 84 -12.54 20.47 -3.59
C ARG A 84 -11.99 21.01 -2.27
N PRO A 85 -11.23 22.13 -2.27
CA PRO A 85 -10.66 22.67 -1.03
C PRO A 85 -11.74 23.07 -0.02
N PHE A 86 -12.90 23.53 -0.50
CA PHE A 86 -14.03 23.92 0.37
C PHE A 86 -14.67 22.74 1.10
N ALA A 87 -14.63 21.53 0.55
CA ALA A 87 -15.10 20.33 1.23
C ALA A 87 -14.26 20.03 2.48
N ILE A 88 -12.95 20.26 2.42
CA ILE A 88 -12.04 20.10 3.56
C ILE A 88 -12.26 21.23 4.58
N LEU A 89 -12.41 22.47 4.10
CA LEU A 89 -12.68 23.65 4.96
C LEU A 89 -13.99 23.51 5.73
N SER A 90 -15.02 22.91 5.13
CA SER A 90 -16.33 22.70 5.78
C SER A 90 -16.29 21.71 6.94
N LEU A 91 -15.27 20.87 7.02
CA LEU A 91 -15.07 19.90 8.11
C LEU A 91 -14.47 20.51 9.39
N GLY A 92 -14.10 21.80 9.35
CA GLY A 92 -13.55 22.53 10.49
C GLY A 92 -12.02 22.61 10.51
N PRO A 93 -11.46 23.45 11.42
CA PRO A 93 -10.03 23.74 11.43
C PRO A 93 -9.15 22.54 11.80
N SER A 94 -9.61 21.65 12.67
CA SER A 94 -8.86 20.44 13.05
C SER A 94 -8.69 19.46 11.88
N ALA A 95 -9.74 19.28 11.07
CA ALA A 95 -9.70 18.45 9.87
C ALA A 95 -8.79 19.06 8.80
N LEU A 96 -8.78 20.39 8.65
CA LEU A 96 -7.89 21.09 7.74
C LEU A 96 -6.42 20.89 8.11
N ILE A 97 -6.05 21.06 9.38
CA ILE A 97 -4.68 20.86 9.87
C ILE A 97 -4.25 19.40 9.62
N LYS A 98 -5.11 18.43 9.93
CA LYS A 98 -4.83 17.01 9.70
C LYS A 98 -4.62 16.74 8.21
N SER A 99 -5.46 17.25 7.33
CA SER A 99 -5.35 17.08 5.88
C SER A 99 -4.06 17.69 5.34
N ILE A 100 -3.66 18.89 5.78
CA ILE A 100 -2.40 19.54 5.38
C ILE A 100 -1.20 18.68 5.81
N ARG A 101 -1.24 18.07 6.99
CA ARG A 101 -0.16 17.19 7.48
C ARG A 101 -0.05 15.89 6.68
N GLU A 102 -1.16 15.40 6.14
CA GLU A 102 -1.19 14.16 5.36
C GLU A 102 -0.81 14.33 3.89
N ILE A 103 -0.92 15.53 3.32
CA ILE A 103 -0.58 15.81 1.92
C ILE A 103 0.82 15.31 1.53
N PRO A 104 1.91 15.62 2.27
CA PRO A 104 3.23 15.12 1.92
C PRO A 104 3.31 13.60 1.88
N THR A 105 2.62 12.93 2.81
CA THR A 105 2.59 11.46 2.89
C THR A 105 1.88 10.86 1.68
N ILE A 106 0.75 11.44 1.26
CA ILE A 106 0.01 11.00 0.07
C ILE A 106 0.87 11.17 -1.19
N LEU A 107 1.59 12.28 -1.31
CA LEU A 107 2.51 12.52 -2.43
C LEU A 107 3.66 11.51 -2.45
N LEU A 108 4.23 11.19 -1.28
CA LEU A 108 5.27 10.16 -1.16
C LEU A 108 4.75 8.77 -1.50
N MET A 109 3.52 8.43 -1.10
CA MET A 109 2.87 7.17 -1.47
C MET A 109 2.66 7.07 -2.98
N ASN A 110 2.12 8.12 -3.61
CA ASN A 110 1.97 8.16 -5.06
C ASN A 110 3.32 7.96 -5.77
N TRP A 111 4.36 8.64 -5.32
CA TRP A 111 5.71 8.48 -5.86
C TRP A 111 6.23 7.05 -5.69
N ALA A 112 6.10 6.47 -4.48
CA ALA A 112 6.58 5.13 -4.18
C ALA A 112 5.88 4.05 -5.02
N PHE A 113 4.57 4.14 -5.20
CA PHE A 113 3.81 3.23 -6.06
C PHE A 113 4.16 3.39 -7.54
N ARG A 114 4.35 4.61 -8.02
CA ARG A 114 4.75 4.87 -9.41
C ARG A 114 6.17 4.39 -9.73
N LYS A 115 7.08 4.47 -8.77
CA LYS A 115 8.44 3.95 -8.89
C LYS A 115 8.52 2.42 -8.75
N GLY A 116 7.44 1.76 -8.33
CA GLY A 116 7.46 0.34 -8.03
C GLY A 116 8.17 -0.02 -6.72
N LEU A 117 8.49 0.97 -5.87
CA LEU A 117 9.03 0.75 -4.53
C LEU A 117 7.98 0.13 -3.61
N MET A 118 6.74 0.60 -3.73
CA MET A 118 5.56 0.04 -3.08
C MET A 118 4.70 -0.69 -4.10
N GLU A 119 4.13 -1.78 -3.67
CA GLU A 119 3.30 -2.65 -4.50
C GLU A 119 1.97 -2.92 -3.81
N PHE A 120 0.88 -2.88 -4.55
CA PHE A 120 -0.43 -3.30 -4.06
C PHE A 120 -0.62 -4.77 -4.35
N GLY A 121 -0.47 -5.59 -3.32
CA GLY A 121 -0.59 -7.03 -3.42
C GLY A 121 -2.02 -7.49 -3.25
N VAL A 122 -2.48 -8.35 -4.15
CA VAL A 122 -3.77 -9.04 -4.04
C VAL A 122 -3.51 -10.54 -3.98
N TYR A 123 -4.11 -11.18 -2.98
CA TYR A 123 -3.90 -12.59 -2.68
C TYR A 123 -5.23 -13.31 -2.68
N LYS A 124 -5.27 -14.45 -3.36
CA LYS A 124 -6.42 -15.32 -3.41
C LYS A 124 -6.01 -16.72 -2.96
N CYS A 125 -6.65 -17.19 -1.91
CA CYS A 125 -6.38 -18.49 -1.33
C CYS A 125 -7.67 -19.32 -1.31
N ARG A 126 -7.53 -20.64 -1.43
CA ARG A 126 -8.61 -21.59 -1.19
C ARG A 126 -8.25 -22.38 0.06
N GLY A 127 -9.15 -22.39 1.00
CA GLY A 127 -9.02 -23.19 2.24
C GLY A 127 -9.39 -24.65 2.04
#